data_0631a3b08c798f7edf83224edec22955
#
_entry.id   0631a3b08c798f7edf83224edec22955
#
_cell.length_a   1.000
_cell.length_b   1.000
_cell.length_c   1.000
_cell.angle_alpha   90.00
_cell.angle_beta   90.00
_cell.angle_gamma   90.00
#
_symmetry.space_group_name_H-M   'P 1'
#
loop_
_entity.id
_entity.type
_entity.pdbx_description
1 polymer ?
#
loop_
_entity_poly.entity_id
_entity_poly.type
_entity_poly.pdbx_seq_one_letter_code
_entity_poly.pdbx_strand_id
1 'polypeptide(L)'
;MKIVIINGSARKGNTLTAINAFIKGADEKNEIEVIAPDKLHISPCKGCGACQCHKGCVDQDDTNPTIDKLVEADMILFATPVYWWGMTAQLKQVIDKCYCRGLQLKEKKIGVIVVGGSPLDNIQYELICKQFVCMASYLSWDMLFQKCYYANARDELAKDIDAIQKLENLGKNV
;
A
#
# COMPACT_ATOMS: atom_id res chain seq x y z
N MET A 1 11.69 5.99 -11.88
CA MET A 1 11.80 5.29 -10.57
C MET A 1 11.17 3.92 -10.66
N LYS A 2 11.61 2.98 -9.81
CA LYS A 2 10.91 1.71 -9.59
C LYS A 2 9.84 1.91 -8.51
N ILE A 3 8.58 1.78 -8.89
CA ILE A 3 7.42 1.94 -8.00
C ILE A 3 6.78 0.57 -7.77
N VAL A 4 6.68 0.15 -6.52
CA VAL A 4 5.95 -1.07 -6.15
C VAL A 4 4.64 -0.66 -5.47
N ILE A 5 3.52 -1.15 -6.00
CA ILE A 5 2.17 -0.88 -5.50
C ILE A 5 1.64 -2.13 -4.81
N ILE A 6 1.31 -2.04 -3.52
CA ILE A 6 0.62 -3.12 -2.81
C ILE A 6 -0.89 -2.89 -2.88
N ASN A 7 -1.57 -3.72 -3.65
CA ASN A 7 -3.02 -3.70 -3.74
C ASN A 7 -3.65 -4.55 -2.62
N GLY A 8 -4.05 -3.91 -1.54
CA GLY A 8 -4.69 -4.57 -0.40
C GLY A 8 -6.11 -5.07 -0.66
N SER A 9 -6.65 -4.93 -1.88
CA SER A 9 -8.00 -5.39 -2.21
C SER A 9 -7.97 -6.69 -3.01
N ALA A 10 -8.65 -7.72 -2.52
CA ALA A 10 -8.89 -8.95 -3.28
C ALA A 10 -9.95 -8.77 -4.40
N ARG A 11 -10.73 -7.68 -4.36
CA ARG A 11 -11.79 -7.42 -5.33
C ARG A 11 -11.31 -6.51 -6.45
N LYS A 12 -11.81 -6.75 -7.66
CA LYS A 12 -11.71 -5.78 -8.77
C LYS A 12 -12.77 -4.69 -8.56
N GLY A 13 -12.43 -3.63 -7.84
CA GLY A 13 -13.34 -2.56 -7.45
C GLY A 13 -12.62 -1.24 -7.22
N ASN A 14 -13.18 -0.36 -6.40
CA ASN A 14 -12.76 1.02 -6.24
C ASN A 14 -11.26 1.21 -5.90
N THR A 15 -10.67 0.35 -5.06
CA THR A 15 -9.23 0.41 -4.76
C THR A 15 -8.38 0.15 -6.00
N LEU A 16 -8.75 -0.85 -6.82
CA LEU A 16 -8.06 -1.12 -8.07
C LEU A 16 -8.27 0.01 -9.08
N THR A 17 -9.45 0.62 -9.12
CA THR A 17 -9.72 1.82 -9.91
C THR A 17 -8.78 2.95 -9.52
N ALA A 18 -8.59 3.20 -8.21
CA ALA A 18 -7.66 4.23 -7.73
C ALA A 18 -6.21 3.94 -8.14
N ILE A 19 -5.78 2.68 -8.02
CA ILE A 19 -4.45 2.24 -8.45
C ILE A 19 -4.27 2.47 -9.96
N ASN A 20 -5.24 2.07 -10.78
CA ASN A 20 -5.14 2.23 -12.24
C ASN A 20 -5.09 3.70 -12.66
N ALA A 21 -5.85 4.58 -12.00
CA ALA A 21 -5.79 6.02 -12.25
C ALA A 21 -4.41 6.60 -11.87
N PHE A 22 -3.84 6.20 -10.73
CA PHE A 22 -2.48 6.59 -10.35
C PHE A 22 -1.45 6.10 -11.39
N ILE A 23 -1.52 4.83 -11.80
CA ILE A 23 -0.62 4.25 -12.80
C ILE A 23 -0.69 5.03 -14.10
N LYS A 24 -1.89 5.34 -14.60
CA LYS A 24 -2.08 6.13 -15.84
C LYS A 24 -1.35 7.49 -15.79
N GLY A 25 -1.22 8.09 -14.61
CA GLY A 25 -0.44 9.31 -14.43
C GLY A 25 1.07 9.08 -14.37
N ALA A 26 1.51 7.94 -13.83
CA ALA A 26 2.91 7.66 -13.52
C ALA A 26 3.66 6.84 -14.59
N ASP A 27 2.94 6.15 -15.49
CA ASP A 27 3.44 5.06 -16.35
C ASP A 27 4.54 5.51 -17.35
N GLU A 28 4.47 6.72 -17.88
CA GLU A 28 5.42 7.19 -18.91
C GLU A 28 6.86 7.35 -18.40
N LYS A 29 7.08 7.42 -17.09
CA LYS A 29 8.37 7.79 -16.49
C LYS A 29 8.92 6.76 -15.51
N ASN A 30 8.12 5.77 -15.14
CA ASN A 30 8.41 4.88 -14.04
C ASN A 30 8.23 3.41 -14.42
N GLU A 31 9.05 2.54 -13.83
CA GLU A 31 8.83 1.10 -13.82
C GLU A 31 7.85 0.78 -12.70
N ILE A 32 6.66 0.25 -13.02
CA ILE A 32 5.59 0.02 -12.04
C ILE A 32 5.27 -1.47 -11.94
N GLU A 33 5.35 -2.00 -10.71
CA GLU A 33 4.90 -3.35 -10.39
C GLU A 33 3.74 -3.30 -9.39
N VAL A 34 2.66 -4.04 -9.68
CA VAL A 34 1.52 -4.18 -8.76
C VAL A 34 1.55 -5.57 -8.12
N ILE A 35 1.65 -5.60 -6.80
CA ILE A 35 1.57 -6.82 -5.98
C ILE A 35 0.18 -6.91 -5.38
N ALA A 36 -0.49 -8.04 -5.59
CA ALA A 36 -1.79 -8.35 -5.01
C ALA A 36 -1.64 -9.48 -3.97
N PRO A 37 -1.56 -9.14 -2.66
CA PRO A 37 -1.28 -10.13 -1.61
C PRO A 37 -2.31 -11.26 -1.52
N ASP A 38 -3.54 -11.04 -1.99
CA ASP A 38 -4.58 -12.07 -2.06
C ASP A 38 -4.26 -13.21 -3.04
N LYS A 39 -3.26 -13.03 -3.91
CA LYS A 39 -2.77 -14.03 -4.86
C LYS A 39 -1.50 -14.73 -4.39
N LEU A 40 -0.97 -14.34 -3.24
CA LEU A 40 0.28 -14.82 -2.68
C LEU A 40 0.02 -15.65 -1.43
N HIS A 41 0.90 -16.60 -1.20
CA HIS A 41 0.91 -17.37 0.04
C HIS A 41 1.87 -16.72 1.02
N ILE A 42 1.36 -15.75 1.82
CA ILE A 42 2.11 -15.06 2.87
C ILE A 42 1.48 -15.42 4.22
N SER A 43 2.21 -16.14 5.05
CA SER A 43 1.76 -16.50 6.39
C SER A 43 1.78 -15.29 7.33
N PRO A 44 0.89 -15.19 8.33
CA PRO A 44 0.99 -14.17 9.35
C PRO A 44 2.34 -14.19 10.07
N CYS A 45 2.86 -13.01 10.42
CA CYS A 45 4.09 -12.92 11.21
C CYS A 45 3.88 -13.51 12.61
N LYS A 46 4.75 -14.46 13.01
CA LYS A 46 4.68 -15.16 14.31
C LYS A 46 5.48 -14.45 15.40
N GLY A 47 6.18 -13.36 15.08
CA GLY A 47 7.03 -12.65 16.04
C GLY A 47 8.22 -13.45 16.53
N CYS A 48 8.70 -14.45 15.78
CA CYS A 48 9.76 -15.37 16.22
C CYS A 48 11.16 -14.74 16.37
N GLY A 49 11.38 -13.53 15.83
CA GLY A 49 12.63 -12.80 15.92
C GLY A 49 13.80 -13.35 15.09
N ALA A 50 13.64 -14.49 14.43
CA ALA A 50 14.74 -15.15 13.69
C ALA A 50 15.31 -14.31 12.55
N CYS A 51 14.51 -13.43 11.94
CA CYS A 51 14.91 -12.54 10.85
C CYS A 51 15.84 -11.40 11.30
N GLN A 52 15.84 -11.01 12.58
CA GLN A 52 16.66 -9.94 13.14
C GLN A 52 16.62 -8.62 12.33
N CYS A 53 15.46 -8.30 11.75
CA CYS A 53 15.19 -7.14 10.90
C CYS A 53 15.95 -7.07 9.56
N HIS A 54 16.78 -8.04 9.21
CA HIS A 54 17.61 -7.96 7.99
C HIS A 54 17.90 -9.29 7.31
N LYS A 55 17.74 -10.44 8.00
CA LYS A 55 18.12 -11.76 7.46
C LYS A 55 17.06 -12.38 6.54
N GLY A 56 15.89 -11.79 6.46
CA GLY A 56 14.73 -12.35 5.79
C GLY A 56 13.88 -13.24 6.71
N CYS A 57 12.66 -13.51 6.28
CA CYS A 57 11.75 -14.38 6.99
C CYS A 57 12.21 -15.85 6.88
N VAL A 58 12.02 -16.62 7.95
CA VAL A 58 12.33 -18.06 7.94
C VAL A 58 11.20 -18.90 7.32
N ASP A 59 10.00 -18.31 7.16
CA ASP A 59 8.90 -19.01 6.49
C ASP A 59 9.23 -19.23 5.01
N GLN A 60 8.97 -20.45 4.53
CA GLN A 60 9.21 -20.85 3.13
C GLN A 60 7.94 -20.57 2.31
N ASP A 61 7.62 -19.30 2.15
CA ASP A 61 6.43 -18.81 1.44
C ASP A 61 6.80 -17.58 0.58
N ASP A 62 5.81 -16.88 0.04
CA ASP A 62 6.02 -15.71 -0.83
C ASP A 62 6.50 -14.46 -0.06
N THR A 63 6.81 -14.56 1.25
CA THR A 63 7.24 -13.42 2.06
C THR A 63 8.52 -12.80 1.52
N ASN A 64 9.62 -13.57 1.45
CA ASN A 64 10.92 -13.02 1.07
C ASN A 64 10.89 -12.42 -0.34
N PRO A 65 10.39 -13.13 -1.39
CA PRO A 65 10.30 -12.54 -2.73
C PRO A 65 9.48 -11.24 -2.76
N THR A 66 8.41 -11.16 -1.96
CA THR A 66 7.57 -9.95 -1.90
C THR A 66 8.29 -8.80 -1.22
N ILE A 67 8.90 -9.04 -0.05
CA ILE A 67 9.55 -7.95 0.70
C ILE A 67 10.85 -7.50 0.00
N ASP A 68 11.58 -8.39 -0.67
CA ASP A 68 12.76 -8.02 -1.44
C ASP A 68 12.42 -7.04 -2.58
N LYS A 69 11.26 -7.18 -3.23
CA LYS A 69 10.75 -6.19 -4.20
C LYS A 69 10.50 -4.82 -3.56
N LEU A 70 9.99 -4.77 -2.33
CA LEU A 70 9.82 -3.50 -1.60
C LEU A 70 11.18 -2.88 -1.24
N VAL A 71 12.17 -3.70 -0.92
CA VAL A 71 13.55 -3.22 -0.66
C VAL A 71 14.16 -2.60 -1.92
N GLU A 72 13.92 -3.19 -3.09
CA GLU A 72 14.43 -2.68 -4.37
C GLU A 72 13.67 -1.44 -4.89
N ALA A 73 12.48 -1.18 -4.41
CA ALA A 73 11.66 -0.06 -4.87
C ALA A 73 12.24 1.29 -4.40
N ASP A 74 12.17 2.29 -5.27
CA ASP A 74 12.39 3.70 -4.92
C ASP A 74 11.19 4.27 -4.17
N MET A 75 9.98 3.83 -4.55
CA MET A 75 8.72 4.24 -3.96
C MET A 75 7.81 3.03 -3.73
N ILE A 76 7.10 3.03 -2.59
CA ILE A 76 6.07 2.05 -2.28
C ILE A 76 4.72 2.76 -2.16
N LEU A 77 3.73 2.33 -2.94
CA LEU A 77 2.35 2.77 -2.80
C LEU A 77 1.53 1.70 -2.09
N PHE A 78 0.99 2.02 -0.94
CA PHE A 78 0.04 1.16 -0.23
C PHE A 78 -1.38 1.60 -0.55
N ALA A 79 -2.17 0.73 -1.15
CA ALA A 79 -3.57 1.00 -1.46
C ALA A 79 -4.47 -0.02 -0.76
N THR A 80 -5.46 0.45 0.01
CA THR A 80 -6.34 -0.42 0.80
C THR A 80 -7.79 0.06 0.79
N PRO A 81 -8.77 -0.84 0.71
CA PRO A 81 -10.11 -0.52 1.16
C PRO A 81 -10.13 -0.45 2.68
N VAL A 82 -11.14 0.22 3.24
CA VAL A 82 -11.41 0.16 4.68
C VAL A 82 -12.21 -1.10 4.98
N TYR A 83 -11.66 -1.98 5.80
CA TYR A 83 -12.35 -3.13 6.36
C TYR A 83 -12.34 -3.04 7.88
N TRP A 84 -13.54 -2.95 8.48
CA TRP A 84 -13.72 -2.92 9.93
C TRP A 84 -12.80 -1.91 10.64
N TRP A 85 -12.85 -0.64 10.19
CA TRP A 85 -12.06 0.51 10.66
C TRP A 85 -10.54 0.40 10.43
N GLY A 86 -10.06 -0.59 9.71
CA GLY A 86 -8.64 -0.81 9.46
C GLY A 86 -8.31 -1.06 7.98
N MET A 87 -7.02 -1.20 7.70
CA MET A 87 -6.57 -1.75 6.44
C MET A 87 -6.94 -3.24 6.35
N THR A 88 -6.93 -3.80 5.16
CA THR A 88 -7.23 -5.22 4.98
C THR A 88 -6.20 -6.13 5.66
N ALA A 89 -6.63 -7.32 6.05
CA ALA A 89 -5.74 -8.33 6.64
C ALA A 89 -4.59 -8.70 5.69
N GLN A 90 -4.86 -8.81 4.40
CA GLN A 90 -3.86 -9.13 3.37
C GLN A 90 -2.77 -8.06 3.29
N LEU A 91 -3.14 -6.78 3.32
CA LEU A 91 -2.17 -5.69 3.36
C LEU A 91 -1.38 -5.72 4.67
N LYS A 92 -2.07 -5.92 5.80
CA LYS A 92 -1.43 -5.97 7.12
C LYS A 92 -0.42 -7.13 7.23
N GLN A 93 -0.69 -8.28 6.62
CA GLN A 93 0.27 -9.38 6.56
C GLN A 93 1.57 -8.96 5.89
N VAL A 94 1.51 -8.28 4.74
CA VAL A 94 2.71 -7.76 4.06
C VAL A 94 3.45 -6.76 4.96
N ILE A 95 2.73 -5.83 5.57
CA ILE A 95 3.31 -4.81 6.46
C ILE A 95 4.00 -5.46 7.66
N ASP A 96 3.39 -6.45 8.31
CA ASP A 96 4.00 -7.16 9.43
C ASP A 96 5.27 -7.90 9.00
N LYS A 97 5.28 -8.45 7.80
CA LYS A 97 6.45 -9.15 7.23
C LYS A 97 7.57 -8.19 6.80
N CYS A 98 7.29 -6.90 6.58
CA CYS A 98 8.34 -5.90 6.34
C CYS A 98 9.40 -5.87 7.45
N TYR A 99 9.06 -6.30 8.67
CA TYR A 99 10.03 -6.42 9.75
C TYR A 99 11.24 -7.29 9.38
N CYS A 100 11.09 -8.29 8.52
CA CYS A 100 12.18 -9.20 8.14
C CYS A 100 13.31 -8.53 7.34
N ARG A 101 13.05 -7.35 6.76
CA ARG A 101 13.99 -6.48 6.04
C ARG A 101 13.92 -5.03 6.55
N GLY A 102 13.48 -4.81 7.78
CA GLY A 102 13.21 -3.46 8.30
C GLY A 102 14.38 -2.49 8.16
N LEU A 103 15.62 -2.97 8.27
CA LEU A 103 16.81 -2.11 8.10
C LEU A 103 17.00 -1.67 6.64
N GLN A 104 16.62 -2.49 5.65
CA GLN A 104 16.73 -2.16 4.23
C GLN A 104 15.53 -1.36 3.70
N LEU A 105 14.45 -1.29 4.47
CA LEU A 105 13.23 -0.54 4.11
C LEU A 105 13.25 0.91 4.60
N LYS A 106 14.34 1.38 5.18
CA LYS A 106 14.48 2.78 5.60
C LYS A 106 14.51 3.74 4.41
N GLU A 107 14.10 4.99 4.67
CA GLU A 107 14.24 6.13 3.74
C GLU A 107 13.53 5.96 2.40
N LYS A 108 12.49 5.12 2.33
CA LYS A 108 11.68 4.92 1.12
C LYS A 108 10.68 6.07 0.92
N LYS A 109 10.39 6.41 -0.33
CA LYS A 109 9.24 7.25 -0.68
C LYS A 109 7.96 6.44 -0.55
N ILE A 110 6.95 7.02 0.09
CA ILE A 110 5.69 6.31 0.39
C ILE A 110 4.49 7.11 -0.08
N GLY A 111 3.57 6.43 -0.76
CA GLY A 111 2.21 6.91 -1.00
C GLY A 111 1.20 6.01 -0.29
N VAL A 112 0.09 6.59 0.15
CA VAL A 112 -1.03 5.83 0.74
C VAL A 112 -2.34 6.26 0.10
N ILE A 113 -3.11 5.28 -0.37
CA ILE A 113 -4.47 5.45 -0.88
C ILE A 113 -5.42 4.59 -0.06
N VAL A 114 -6.41 5.22 0.54
CA VAL A 114 -7.47 4.55 1.32
C VAL A 114 -8.82 4.79 0.66
N VAL A 115 -9.56 3.73 0.41
CA VAL A 115 -10.91 3.83 -0.18
C VAL A 115 -11.94 3.23 0.78
N GLY A 116 -12.94 3.98 1.17
CA GLY A 116 -13.94 3.54 2.14
C GLY A 116 -15.37 3.96 1.80
N GLY A 117 -16.33 3.26 2.37
CA GLY A 117 -17.76 3.49 2.14
C GLY A 117 -18.44 4.41 3.16
N SER A 118 -17.70 5.07 4.04
CA SER A 118 -18.23 6.08 4.96
C SER A 118 -17.79 7.48 4.52
N PRO A 119 -18.47 8.56 4.96
CA PRO A 119 -18.03 9.93 4.71
C PRO A 119 -16.57 10.16 5.14
N LEU A 120 -15.87 11.07 4.45
CA LEU A 120 -14.42 11.24 4.63
C LEU A 120 -14.01 11.80 6.00
N ASP A 121 -14.92 12.37 6.76
CA ASP A 121 -14.73 12.81 8.15
C ASP A 121 -14.83 11.67 9.17
N ASN A 122 -15.17 10.45 8.73
CA ASN A 122 -15.23 9.30 9.62
C ASN A 122 -13.84 8.90 10.10
N ILE A 123 -13.73 8.62 11.41
CA ILE A 123 -12.47 8.28 12.10
C ILE A 123 -11.68 7.12 11.45
N GLN A 124 -12.34 6.23 10.71
CA GLN A 124 -11.69 5.08 10.08
C GLN A 124 -10.51 5.45 9.17
N TYR A 125 -10.61 6.57 8.46
CA TYR A 125 -9.55 7.05 7.58
C TYR A 125 -8.35 7.55 8.39
N GLU A 126 -8.62 8.33 9.44
CA GLU A 126 -7.59 8.84 10.34
C GLU A 126 -6.82 7.70 11.02
N LEU A 127 -7.54 6.66 11.50
CA LEU A 127 -6.93 5.50 12.15
C LEU A 127 -5.95 4.78 11.22
N ILE A 128 -6.32 4.57 9.95
CA ILE A 128 -5.43 3.93 8.97
C ILE A 128 -4.25 4.85 8.65
N CYS A 129 -4.51 6.12 8.34
CA CYS A 129 -3.46 7.09 7.99
C CYS A 129 -2.44 7.26 9.12
N LYS A 130 -2.86 7.32 10.37
CA LYS A 130 -1.97 7.43 11.53
C LYS A 130 -1.05 6.22 11.68
N GLN A 131 -1.49 5.00 11.36
CA GLN A 131 -0.61 3.83 11.35
C GLN A 131 0.56 4.03 10.38
N PHE A 132 0.31 4.53 9.16
CA PHE A 132 1.36 4.82 8.20
C PHE A 132 2.27 5.97 8.65
N VAL A 133 1.75 7.00 9.30
CA VAL A 133 2.56 8.08 9.90
C VAL A 133 3.53 7.52 10.95
N CYS A 134 3.06 6.63 11.83
CA CYS A 134 3.92 6.01 12.84
C CYS A 134 5.02 5.14 12.18
N MET A 135 4.67 4.35 11.17
CA MET A 135 5.64 3.54 10.43
C MET A 135 6.65 4.41 9.67
N ALA A 136 6.19 5.49 9.04
CA ALA A 136 7.03 6.45 8.33
C ALA A 136 8.04 7.12 9.29
N SER A 137 7.57 7.53 10.47
CA SER A 137 8.46 8.08 11.50
C SER A 137 9.52 7.07 11.96
N TYR A 138 9.12 5.81 12.17
CA TYR A 138 10.03 4.75 12.64
C TYR A 138 11.08 4.36 11.59
N LEU A 139 10.70 4.32 10.31
CA LEU A 139 11.57 3.90 9.20
C LEU A 139 12.19 5.09 8.44
N SER A 140 11.96 6.32 8.89
CA SER A 140 12.40 7.54 8.20
C SER A 140 11.90 7.62 6.76
N TRP A 141 10.66 7.18 6.52
CA TRP A 141 10.05 7.23 5.20
C TRP A 141 9.68 8.66 4.81
N ASP A 142 9.91 8.99 3.55
CA ASP A 142 9.42 10.22 2.93
C ASP A 142 7.95 10.03 2.47
N MET A 143 7.01 10.54 3.26
CA MET A 143 5.58 10.42 2.99
C MET A 143 5.14 11.46 1.95
N LEU A 144 5.11 11.08 0.66
CA LEU A 144 4.74 11.96 -0.43
C LEU A 144 3.26 12.35 -0.36
N PHE A 145 2.39 11.41 -0.05
CA PHE A 145 0.96 11.67 0.12
C PHE A 145 0.23 10.59 0.90
N GLN A 146 -0.87 11.01 1.54
CA GLN A 146 -1.94 10.13 2.03
C GLN A 146 -3.26 10.68 1.50
N LYS A 147 -4.02 9.89 0.77
CA LYS A 147 -5.30 10.30 0.18
C LYS A 147 -6.39 9.28 0.48
N CYS A 148 -7.52 9.81 0.92
CA CYS A 148 -8.72 9.03 1.20
C CYS A 148 -9.81 9.36 0.18
N TYR A 149 -10.52 8.33 -0.26
CA TYR A 149 -11.60 8.45 -1.23
C TYR A 149 -12.85 7.75 -0.70
N TYR A 150 -14.00 8.40 -0.89
CA TYR A 150 -15.28 7.80 -0.62
C TYR A 150 -15.73 6.97 -1.83
N ALA A 151 -16.10 5.72 -1.60
CA ALA A 151 -16.79 4.89 -2.57
C ALA A 151 -17.44 3.70 -1.85
N ASN A 152 -18.75 3.70 -1.75
CA ASN A 152 -19.54 2.65 -1.09
C ASN A 152 -20.02 1.58 -2.08
N ALA A 153 -20.59 2.00 -3.21
CA ALA A 153 -21.07 1.10 -4.23
C ALA A 153 -19.90 0.57 -5.10
N ARG A 154 -20.13 -0.58 -5.74
CA ARG A 154 -19.19 -1.12 -6.71
C ARG A 154 -18.98 -0.13 -7.86
N ASP A 155 -17.74 0.06 -8.27
CA ASP A 155 -17.31 0.92 -9.38
C ASP A 155 -17.75 2.41 -9.23
N GLU A 156 -18.07 2.85 -8.01
CA GLU A 156 -18.50 4.22 -7.73
C GLU A 156 -17.36 5.22 -7.97
N LEU A 157 -16.14 4.90 -7.55
CA LEU A 157 -14.98 5.76 -7.75
C LEU A 157 -14.70 6.02 -9.24
N ALA A 158 -14.99 5.06 -10.12
CA ALA A 158 -14.80 5.22 -11.55
C ALA A 158 -15.71 6.30 -12.17
N LYS A 159 -16.78 6.67 -11.49
CA LYS A 159 -17.73 7.71 -11.92
C LYS A 159 -17.39 9.08 -11.36
N ASP A 160 -16.50 9.15 -10.37
CA ASP A 160 -16.03 10.41 -9.80
C ASP A 160 -14.84 10.93 -10.62
N ILE A 161 -15.16 11.75 -11.63
CA ILE A 161 -14.17 12.29 -12.58
C ILE A 161 -13.11 13.12 -11.84
N ASP A 162 -13.50 13.90 -10.82
CA ASP A 162 -12.59 14.72 -10.03
C ASP A 162 -11.60 13.86 -9.21
N ALA A 163 -12.10 12.81 -8.57
CA ALA A 163 -11.25 11.86 -7.86
C ALA A 163 -10.25 11.16 -8.81
N ILE A 164 -10.72 10.70 -9.98
CA ILE A 164 -9.85 10.09 -10.99
C ILE A 164 -8.78 11.05 -11.45
N GLN A 165 -9.13 12.30 -11.77
CA GLN A 165 -8.15 13.31 -12.20
C GLN A 165 -7.13 13.62 -11.10
N LYS A 166 -7.56 13.70 -9.84
CA LYS A 166 -6.64 13.88 -8.70
C LYS A 166 -5.68 12.70 -8.55
N LEU A 167 -6.15 11.47 -8.73
CA LEU A 167 -5.31 10.26 -8.70
C LEU A 167 -4.29 10.24 -9.85
N GLU A 168 -4.70 10.58 -11.07
CA GLU A 168 -3.77 10.71 -12.21
C GLU A 168 -2.71 11.80 -11.95
N ASN A 169 -3.11 12.92 -11.36
CA ASN A 169 -2.17 13.99 -11.01
C ASN A 169 -1.18 13.55 -9.90
N LEU A 170 -1.59 12.72 -8.94
CA LEU A 170 -0.65 12.13 -7.97
C LEU A 170 0.41 11.30 -8.69
N GLY A 171 0.02 10.50 -9.67
CA GLY A 171 0.96 9.71 -10.48
C GLY A 171 1.94 10.57 -11.29
N LYS A 172 1.47 11.67 -11.88
CA LYS A 172 2.32 12.60 -12.66
C LYS A 172 3.40 13.30 -11.83
N ASN A 173 3.17 13.44 -10.54
CA ASN A 173 4.02 14.20 -9.63
C ASN A 173 5.02 13.33 -8.83
N VAL A 174 5.15 12.07 -9.15
CA VAL A 174 6.12 11.16 -8.55
C VAL A 174 7.26 10.78 -9.47
#